data_138700ada500e8ddefa5354f5ed45e4b
#
_entry.id   138700ada500e8ddefa5354f5ed45e4b
#
_cell.length_a   1.000
_cell.length_b   1.000
_cell.length_c   1.000
_cell.angle_alpha   90.00
_cell.angle_beta   90.00
_cell.angle_gamma   90.00
#
_symmetry.space_group_name_H-M   'P 1'
#
loop_
_entity.id
_entity.type
_entity.pdbx_description
1 polymer ?
#
loop_
_entity_poly.entity_id
_entity_poly.type
_entity_poly.pdbx_seq_one_letter_code
_entity_poly.pdbx_strand_id
1 'polypeptide(L)'
;MNTFDAIVVGSGISGGWAAKELTEKGLHTLLLERGRNVEHIKDYTNTEKDPWELPHRGQNANSDHKNSPIQSKCYAYNEVSGKFFVNDIENPYNQIKPFDWIRGYHVGGRSIMWGRQCYRWSDLDFEANAKDGFGTDWPIRYKDIAPW
;
A
#
# COMPACT_ATOMS: atom_id res chain seq x y z
N MET A 1 -25.69 -12.75 18.92
CA MET A 1 -24.75 -12.75 17.77
C MET A 1 -24.57 -11.31 17.34
N ASN A 2 -23.32 -10.88 17.12
CA ASN A 2 -23.10 -9.58 16.51
C ASN A 2 -23.40 -9.72 15.01
N THR A 3 -24.36 -8.94 14.51
CA THR A 3 -24.69 -8.86 13.09
C THR A 3 -24.10 -7.58 12.52
N PHE A 4 -23.59 -7.65 11.29
CA PHE A 4 -23.05 -6.53 10.57
C PHE A 4 -23.77 -6.38 9.23
N ASP A 5 -23.97 -5.13 8.81
CA ASP A 5 -24.57 -4.82 7.50
C ASP A 5 -23.55 -4.97 6.38
N ALA A 6 -22.27 -4.73 6.69
CA ALA A 6 -21.17 -4.82 5.73
C ALA A 6 -19.91 -5.37 6.38
N ILE A 7 -19.09 -6.05 5.57
CA ILE A 7 -17.76 -6.52 5.96
C ILE A 7 -16.76 -5.98 4.95
N VAL A 8 -15.75 -5.25 5.44
CA VAL A 8 -14.61 -4.75 4.65
C VAL A 8 -13.39 -5.58 5.01
N VAL A 9 -12.69 -6.13 4.03
CA VAL A 9 -11.48 -6.93 4.22
C VAL A 9 -10.26 -6.13 3.79
N GLY A 10 -9.40 -5.81 4.76
CA GLY A 10 -8.21 -4.99 4.61
C GLY A 10 -8.47 -3.52 4.87
N SER A 11 -7.55 -2.89 5.60
CA SER A 11 -7.61 -1.46 6.00
C SER A 11 -6.70 -0.56 5.15
N GLY A 12 -6.28 -1.03 3.98
CA GLY A 12 -5.50 -0.22 3.04
C GLY A 12 -6.31 0.93 2.46
N ILE A 13 -5.74 1.64 1.48
CA ILE A 13 -6.33 2.86 0.91
C ILE A 13 -7.79 2.65 0.45
N SER A 14 -8.08 1.56 -0.25
CA SER A 14 -9.43 1.27 -0.74
C SER A 14 -10.38 0.83 0.37
N GLY A 15 -9.93 -0.08 1.26
CA GLY A 15 -10.76 -0.58 2.36
C GLY A 15 -11.05 0.47 3.42
N GLY A 16 -10.09 1.34 3.71
CA GLY A 16 -10.29 2.45 4.62
C GLY A 16 -11.37 3.42 4.14
N TRP A 17 -11.33 3.79 2.85
CA TRP A 17 -12.39 4.61 2.23
C TRP A 17 -13.74 3.90 2.19
N ALA A 18 -13.76 2.61 1.83
CA ALA A 18 -15.00 1.84 1.84
C ALA A 18 -15.63 1.78 3.23
N ALA A 19 -14.83 1.50 4.26
CA ALA A 19 -15.32 1.48 5.64
C ALA A 19 -15.83 2.84 6.09
N LYS A 20 -15.13 3.94 5.75
CA LYS A 20 -15.57 5.32 6.02
C LYS A 20 -16.95 5.58 5.39
N GLU A 21 -17.08 5.39 4.10
CA GLU A 21 -18.32 5.66 3.38
C GLU A 21 -19.51 4.81 3.90
N LEU A 22 -19.27 3.55 4.20
CA LEU A 22 -20.31 2.66 4.73
C LEU A 22 -20.77 3.09 6.12
N THR A 23 -19.84 3.43 7.02
CA THR A 23 -20.16 3.87 8.38
C THR A 23 -20.81 5.24 8.40
N GLU A 24 -20.38 6.20 7.58
CA GLU A 24 -21.01 7.51 7.46
C GLU A 24 -22.45 7.45 6.91
N LYS A 25 -22.77 6.40 6.13
CA LYS A 25 -24.14 6.10 5.69
C LYS A 25 -24.94 5.32 6.74
N GLY A 26 -24.42 5.14 7.94
CA GLY A 26 -25.12 4.51 9.07
C GLY A 26 -25.07 2.99 9.09
N LEU A 27 -24.29 2.33 8.23
CA LEU A 27 -24.16 0.88 8.22
C LEU A 27 -23.26 0.39 9.36
N HIS A 28 -23.66 -0.65 10.06
CA HIS A 28 -22.84 -1.34 11.05
C HIS A 28 -21.79 -2.18 10.33
N THR A 29 -20.59 -1.63 10.20
CA THR A 29 -19.53 -2.17 9.34
C THR A 29 -18.45 -2.86 10.16
N LEU A 30 -18.09 -4.09 9.80
CA LEU A 30 -16.94 -4.80 10.31
C LEU A 30 -15.76 -4.63 9.36
N LEU A 31 -14.65 -4.09 9.86
CA LEU A 31 -13.38 -4.04 9.13
C LEU A 31 -12.45 -5.12 9.68
N LEU A 32 -12.01 -6.04 8.81
CA LEU A 32 -11.05 -7.08 9.13
C LEU A 32 -9.67 -6.71 8.57
N GLU A 33 -8.68 -6.66 9.45
CA GLU A 33 -7.29 -6.41 9.09
C GLU A 33 -6.40 -7.56 9.59
N ARG A 34 -5.52 -8.06 8.74
CA ARG A 34 -4.63 -9.17 9.09
C ARG A 34 -3.34 -8.72 9.78
N GLY A 35 -2.98 -7.46 9.60
CA GLY A 35 -1.70 -6.91 10.04
C GLY A 35 -1.76 -6.29 11.43
N ARG A 36 -0.58 -5.94 11.94
CA ARG A 36 -0.42 -5.26 13.22
C ARG A 36 -0.90 -3.82 13.15
N ASN A 37 -1.23 -3.24 14.29
CA ASN A 37 -1.41 -1.80 14.38
C ASN A 37 -0.08 -1.07 14.14
N VAL A 38 -0.16 0.13 13.56
CA VAL A 38 0.97 1.07 13.41
C VAL A 38 0.62 2.31 14.21
N GLU A 39 1.41 2.59 15.25
CA GLU A 39 1.20 3.74 16.11
C GLU A 39 2.08 4.90 15.67
N HIS A 40 1.44 6.05 15.42
CA HIS A 40 2.15 7.28 15.11
C HIS A 40 3.19 7.60 16.19
N ILE A 41 4.33 8.11 15.81
CA ILE A 41 5.50 8.40 16.67
C ILE A 41 6.24 7.12 17.08
N LYS A 42 5.59 6.13 17.68
CA LYS A 42 6.24 4.90 18.17
C LYS A 42 6.86 4.08 17.03
N ASP A 43 6.12 3.94 15.93
CA ASP A 43 6.59 3.20 14.77
C ASP A 43 7.43 4.06 13.80
N TYR A 44 7.36 5.38 13.90
CA TYR A 44 8.10 6.33 13.05
C TYR A 44 9.35 6.88 13.73
N THR A 45 10.18 5.99 14.25
CA THR A 45 11.35 6.31 15.10
C THR A 45 12.45 7.14 14.41
N ASN A 46 12.38 7.29 13.09
CA ASN A 46 13.41 7.96 12.30
C ASN A 46 12.90 9.22 11.58
N THR A 47 11.70 9.70 11.92
CA THR A 47 11.05 10.82 11.21
C THR A 47 11.84 12.13 11.32
N GLU A 48 12.55 12.32 12.41
CA GLU A 48 13.31 13.55 12.71
C GLU A 48 14.82 13.40 12.44
N LYS A 49 15.24 12.27 11.89
CA LYS A 49 16.65 12.00 11.59
C LYS A 49 17.01 12.43 10.18
N ASP A 50 18.13 13.09 10.09
CA ASP A 50 18.76 13.39 8.80
C ASP A 50 19.33 12.12 8.15
N PRO A 51 19.49 12.09 6.82
CA PRO A 51 20.00 10.88 6.12
C PRO A 51 21.35 10.38 6.64
N TRP A 52 22.23 11.27 7.11
CA TRP A 52 23.55 10.89 7.65
C TRP A 52 23.49 10.29 9.07
N GLU A 53 22.39 10.48 9.79
CA GLU A 53 22.14 9.88 11.11
C GLU A 53 21.53 8.48 11.00
N LEU A 54 21.13 8.09 9.80
CA LEU A 54 20.55 6.78 9.54
C LEU A 54 21.65 5.75 9.28
N PRO A 55 21.44 4.48 9.69
CA PRO A 55 22.30 3.38 9.30
C PRO A 55 22.45 3.36 7.78
N HIS A 56 23.70 3.15 7.31
CA HIS A 56 24.03 3.15 5.87
C HIS A 56 23.47 4.34 5.08
N ARG A 57 23.23 5.49 5.75
CA ARG A 57 22.58 6.69 5.19
C ARG A 57 21.21 6.39 4.56
N GLY A 58 20.47 5.47 5.15
CA GLY A 58 19.15 5.03 4.67
C GLY A 58 19.20 4.09 3.47
N GLN A 59 20.37 3.64 3.05
CA GLN A 59 20.50 2.64 1.99
C GLN A 59 20.30 1.22 2.53
N ASN A 60 19.98 0.28 1.66
CA ASN A 60 19.84 -1.13 2.03
C ASN A 60 21.19 -1.74 2.35
N ALA A 61 21.26 -2.50 3.44
CA ALA A 61 22.37 -3.40 3.69
C ALA A 61 22.31 -4.62 2.72
N ASN A 62 23.46 -5.22 2.42
CA ASN A 62 23.51 -6.44 1.59
C ASN A 62 22.70 -7.61 2.18
N SER A 63 22.52 -7.65 3.49
CA SER A 63 21.69 -8.63 4.19
C SER A 63 20.20 -8.50 3.85
N ASP A 64 19.73 -7.30 3.54
CA ASP A 64 18.31 -7.04 3.26
C ASP A 64 17.86 -7.72 1.99
N HIS A 65 18.71 -7.75 0.96
CA HIS A 65 18.42 -8.47 -0.28
C HIS A 65 18.28 -9.99 -0.09
N LYS A 66 18.96 -10.56 0.91
CA LYS A 66 18.84 -11.99 1.23
C LYS A 66 17.55 -12.30 1.98
N ASN A 67 17.17 -11.45 2.92
CA ASN A 67 16.02 -11.66 3.79
C ASN A 67 14.71 -11.17 3.17
N SER A 68 14.78 -10.24 2.25
CA SER A 68 13.63 -9.62 1.58
C SER A 68 13.86 -9.51 0.07
N PRO A 69 14.06 -10.64 -0.65
CA PRO A 69 14.46 -10.63 -2.05
C PRO A 69 13.43 -10.00 -2.99
N ILE A 70 12.16 -9.99 -2.60
CA ILE A 70 11.08 -9.37 -3.36
C ILE A 70 10.87 -7.93 -2.91
N GLN A 71 10.72 -7.72 -1.59
CA GLN A 71 10.40 -6.41 -1.04
C GLN A 71 11.53 -5.40 -1.28
N SER A 72 12.79 -5.84 -1.22
CA SER A 72 13.96 -4.98 -1.46
C SER A 72 14.08 -4.43 -2.89
N LYS A 73 13.30 -4.94 -3.84
CA LYS A 73 13.17 -4.38 -5.19
C LYS A 73 12.33 -3.09 -5.23
N CYS A 74 11.55 -2.83 -4.19
CA CYS A 74 10.74 -1.62 -4.11
C CYS A 74 11.63 -0.40 -3.87
N TYR A 75 11.43 0.66 -4.63
CA TYR A 75 12.18 1.93 -4.46
C TYR A 75 12.02 2.56 -3.07
N ALA A 76 10.92 2.27 -2.40
CA ALA A 76 10.64 2.79 -1.05
C ALA A 76 11.18 1.89 0.06
N TYR A 77 11.74 0.72 -0.27
CA TYR A 77 12.36 -0.17 0.69
C TYR A 77 13.77 0.31 1.03
N ASN A 78 14.03 0.49 2.29
CA ASN A 78 15.38 0.74 2.82
C ASN A 78 15.47 0.22 4.26
N GLU A 79 16.63 0.33 4.87
CA GLU A 79 16.85 -0.17 6.23
C GLU A 79 15.89 0.42 7.27
N VAL A 80 15.45 1.66 7.05
CA VAL A 80 14.52 2.36 7.95
C VAL A 80 13.07 1.95 7.72
N SER A 81 12.66 1.82 6.46
CA SER A 81 11.30 1.51 6.06
C SER A 81 11.01 0.01 6.00
N GLY A 82 12.04 -0.84 5.94
CA GLY A 82 11.93 -2.29 5.77
C GLY A 82 10.98 -2.96 6.77
N LYS A 83 10.88 -2.43 7.98
CA LYS A 83 9.96 -2.91 9.02
C LYS A 83 8.47 -2.80 8.68
N PHE A 84 8.11 -2.01 7.67
CA PHE A 84 6.74 -1.91 7.18
C PHE A 84 6.44 -2.88 6.03
N PHE A 85 7.48 -3.49 5.46
CA PHE A 85 7.34 -4.50 4.43
C PHE A 85 7.21 -5.89 5.02
N VAL A 86 6.58 -6.78 4.27
CA VAL A 86 6.44 -8.17 4.68
C VAL A 86 7.79 -8.87 4.65
N ASN A 87 8.05 -9.75 5.60
CA ASN A 87 9.17 -10.67 5.55
C ASN A 87 8.89 -11.74 4.49
N ASP A 88 9.67 -11.78 3.41
CA ASP A 88 9.46 -12.71 2.29
C ASP A 88 9.69 -14.16 2.68
N ILE A 89 10.59 -14.41 3.64
CA ILE A 89 10.91 -15.77 4.11
C ILE A 89 9.76 -16.35 4.94
N GLU A 90 9.17 -15.53 5.81
CA GLU A 90 8.05 -15.95 6.67
C GLU A 90 6.71 -16.00 5.91
N ASN A 91 6.60 -15.25 4.84
CA ASN A 91 5.37 -15.09 4.08
C ASN A 91 5.60 -15.35 2.58
N PRO A 92 6.03 -16.55 2.19
CA PRO A 92 6.23 -16.88 0.79
C PRO A 92 4.90 -16.86 0.02
N TYR A 93 4.97 -16.70 -1.29
CA TYR A 93 3.83 -16.87 -2.19
C TYR A 93 4.24 -17.59 -3.46
N ASN A 94 3.31 -18.27 -4.10
CA ASN A 94 3.54 -18.97 -5.36
C ASN A 94 3.30 -18.06 -6.55
N GLN A 95 4.28 -17.96 -7.44
CA GLN A 95 4.18 -17.22 -8.69
C GLN A 95 3.80 -18.19 -9.82
N ILE A 96 2.61 -18.03 -10.40
CA ILE A 96 2.23 -18.73 -11.64
C ILE A 96 2.87 -18.04 -12.84
N LYS A 97 2.94 -16.70 -12.78
CA LYS A 97 3.72 -15.84 -13.70
C LYS A 97 4.62 -14.95 -12.86
N PRO A 98 5.78 -14.52 -13.38
CA PRO A 98 6.66 -13.62 -12.65
C PRO A 98 5.91 -12.39 -12.15
N PHE A 99 5.93 -12.17 -10.84
CA PHE A 99 5.26 -11.05 -10.18
C PHE A 99 5.90 -10.71 -8.84
N ASP A 100 6.44 -9.53 -8.72
CA ASP A 100 7.01 -9.01 -7.48
C ASP A 100 5.89 -8.38 -6.62
N TRP A 101 5.35 -9.14 -5.70
CA TRP A 101 4.26 -8.70 -4.84
C TRP A 101 4.78 -7.91 -3.64
N ILE A 102 4.86 -6.59 -3.78
CA ILE A 102 5.21 -5.68 -2.69
C ILE A 102 4.04 -5.56 -1.72
N ARG A 103 4.27 -5.91 -0.45
CA ARG A 103 3.22 -6.07 0.57
C ARG A 103 3.63 -5.47 1.91
N GLY A 104 2.61 -4.97 2.66
CA GLY A 104 2.74 -4.65 4.07
C GLY A 104 1.56 -5.23 4.85
N TYR A 105 1.85 -5.91 5.97
CA TYR A 105 0.84 -6.50 6.84
C TYR A 105 0.69 -5.65 8.11
N HIS A 106 -0.01 -4.53 7.96
CA HIS A 106 -0.33 -3.60 9.05
C HIS A 106 -1.56 -2.76 8.69
N VAL A 107 -2.16 -2.15 9.70
CA VAL A 107 -3.24 -1.19 9.51
C VAL A 107 -2.78 -0.07 8.58
N GLY A 108 -3.59 0.28 7.59
CA GLY A 108 -3.25 1.23 6.53
C GLY A 108 -2.56 0.61 5.31
N GLY A 109 -2.02 -0.63 5.43
CA GLY A 109 -1.43 -1.36 4.32
C GLY A 109 -0.41 -0.51 3.53
N ARG A 110 -0.45 -0.59 2.21
CA ARG A 110 0.50 0.09 1.32
C ARG A 110 0.45 1.62 1.37
N SER A 111 -0.57 2.21 2.00
CA SER A 111 -0.63 3.67 2.17
C SER A 111 0.53 4.24 3.01
N ILE A 112 1.19 3.41 3.81
CA ILE A 112 2.38 3.79 4.60
C ILE A 112 3.68 3.67 3.80
N MET A 113 3.69 2.85 2.74
CA MET A 113 4.90 2.37 2.05
C MET A 113 5.20 3.07 0.72
N TRP A 114 4.32 3.91 0.22
CA TRP A 114 4.48 4.57 -1.09
C TRP A 114 5.06 5.99 -0.95
N GLY A 115 5.46 6.59 -2.07
CA GLY A 115 6.10 7.91 -2.10
C GLY A 115 5.17 9.10 -1.80
N ARG A 116 3.87 8.88 -1.64
CA ARG A 116 2.85 9.88 -1.31
C ARG A 116 2.70 11.01 -2.32
N GLN A 117 3.07 10.76 -3.57
CA GLN A 117 2.82 11.70 -4.65
C GLN A 117 1.43 11.43 -5.25
N CYS A 118 0.59 12.45 -5.24
CA CYS A 118 -0.75 12.40 -5.83
C CYS A 118 -0.82 13.40 -6.98
N TYR A 119 -1.21 12.93 -8.13
CA TYR A 119 -1.43 13.76 -9.31
C TYR A 119 -2.90 13.78 -9.68
N ARG A 120 -3.36 14.92 -10.17
CA ARG A 120 -4.68 15.00 -10.77
C ARG A 120 -4.60 14.44 -12.19
N TRP A 121 -5.25 13.32 -12.42
CA TRP A 121 -5.27 12.67 -13.71
C TRP A 121 -6.17 13.43 -14.70
N SER A 122 -5.89 13.24 -15.97
CA SER A 122 -6.64 13.74 -17.10
C SER A 122 -7.29 12.59 -17.88
N ASP A 123 -8.14 12.91 -18.86
CA ASP A 123 -8.68 11.88 -19.74
C ASP A 123 -7.59 11.13 -20.52
N LEU A 124 -6.44 11.80 -20.79
CA LEU A 124 -5.30 11.14 -21.43
C LEU A 124 -4.80 9.93 -20.62
N ASP A 125 -4.75 10.05 -19.30
CA ASP A 125 -4.30 8.97 -18.42
C ASP A 125 -5.26 7.77 -18.46
N PHE A 126 -6.58 8.03 -18.55
CA PHE A 126 -7.60 6.99 -18.63
C PHE A 126 -7.68 6.34 -20.01
N GLU A 127 -7.39 7.08 -21.08
CA GLU A 127 -7.52 6.65 -22.47
C GLU A 127 -6.22 6.11 -23.08
N ALA A 128 -5.10 6.23 -22.37
CA ALA A 128 -3.77 5.91 -22.91
C ALA A 128 -3.71 4.50 -23.50
N ASN A 129 -4.19 3.50 -22.78
CA ASN A 129 -4.19 2.11 -23.27
C ASN A 129 -5.03 1.93 -24.54
N ALA A 130 -6.20 2.56 -24.59
CA ALA A 130 -7.05 2.50 -25.78
C ALA A 130 -6.41 3.20 -26.99
N LYS A 131 -5.78 4.35 -26.77
CA LYS A 131 -5.09 5.13 -27.83
C LYS A 131 -3.85 4.42 -28.36
N ASP A 132 -3.09 3.80 -27.47
CA ASP A 132 -1.88 3.05 -27.83
C ASP A 132 -2.18 1.67 -28.40
N GLY A 133 -3.42 1.18 -28.30
CA GLY A 133 -3.83 -0.15 -28.71
C GLY A 133 -3.18 -1.27 -27.88
N PHE A 134 -2.80 -0.96 -26.65
CA PHE A 134 -2.06 -1.86 -25.77
C PHE A 134 -2.71 -1.89 -24.36
N GLY A 135 -2.74 -3.07 -23.75
CA GLY A 135 -3.33 -3.24 -22.42
C GLY A 135 -4.86 -3.21 -22.42
N THR A 136 -5.45 -2.84 -21.29
CA THR A 136 -6.90 -2.76 -21.10
C THR A 136 -7.29 -1.31 -20.86
N ASP A 137 -8.30 -0.85 -21.57
CA ASP A 137 -8.88 0.49 -21.35
C ASP A 137 -9.50 0.59 -19.94
N TRP A 138 -9.44 1.79 -19.36
CA TRP A 138 -10.12 2.04 -18.10
C TRP A 138 -11.65 2.10 -18.33
N PRO A 139 -12.47 1.48 -17.46
CA PRO A 139 -13.92 1.54 -17.58
C PRO A 139 -14.52 2.89 -17.14
N ILE A 140 -13.67 3.85 -16.76
CA ILE A 140 -14.01 5.19 -16.28
C ILE A 140 -13.20 6.25 -16.99
N ARG A 141 -13.67 7.50 -16.90
CA ARG A 141 -13.01 8.72 -17.41
C ARG A 141 -12.90 9.74 -16.29
N TYR A 142 -12.13 10.81 -16.51
CA TYR A 142 -11.97 11.87 -15.50
C TYR A 142 -13.31 12.43 -15.00
N LYS A 143 -14.27 12.63 -15.90
CA LYS A 143 -15.62 13.12 -15.54
C LYS A 143 -16.35 12.26 -14.51
N ASP A 144 -16.05 10.94 -14.49
CA ASP A 144 -16.72 9.99 -13.60
C ASP A 144 -16.18 10.09 -12.17
N ILE A 145 -14.93 10.55 -11.99
CA ILE A 145 -14.28 10.72 -10.69
C ILE A 145 -14.16 12.17 -10.24
N ALA A 146 -14.37 13.14 -11.15
CA ALA A 146 -14.21 14.56 -10.83
C ALA A 146 -15.08 15.08 -9.67
N PRO A 147 -16.27 14.52 -9.41
CA PRO A 147 -17.09 14.92 -8.25
C PRO A 147 -16.56 14.46 -6.89
N TRP A 148 -15.61 13.52 -6.87
CA TRP A 148 -15.04 12.90 -5.65
C TRP A 148 -13.67 13.46 -5.33
#